data_d0f1b7cb970e27f2f975f63a22a2db59
#
_entry.id   d0f1b7cb970e27f2f975f63a22a2db59
#
_cell.length_a   1.000
_cell.length_b   1.000
_cell.length_c   1.000
_cell.angle_alpha   90.00
_cell.angle_beta   90.00
_cell.angle_gamma   90.00
#
_symmetry.space_group_name_H-M   'P 1'
#
loop_
_entity.id
_entity.type
_entity.pdbx_description
1 polymer ?
#
loop_
_entity_poly.entity_id
_entity_poly.type
_entity_poly.pdbx_seq_one_letter_code
_entity_poly.pdbx_strand_id
1 'polypeptide(L)'
;MKVYKRIVVLILLAMLVATLSACTDAGGKVTTGHGGLLTTEDSPQDQETPSVLYRVIGRSRKTKQLAFEKIGGSSRQYHYFYNGTTYVLDKYGKNRTISFIQPGDVVELKIDQETDVIVEIQHSDEVWCYEDVENYSVDLEKKIFSIGEKQYGYEDSILVVEGKKVRGMEDLDQMDILKVTGRGSEILTIAVTTGHGKVHFIHTKEFEGGYLTIGNVCSAKIIKDLQLTMREGEFQLWVASNGYGGTDTIHIRSGKITTIDLSKYKTEKMSCKVTFKGIQEDVKITLNGDPVEMGQPFTLSYGSYKLTAAAKGYQTWSGMLVISSKEATILIDLSQITDKKEGKDEQTVDKDSDEHTPVPPDSHTDTHTNTNSGEDIEKDDTSTESNTLIDDVVDVLTSGGD
;
A
#
# COMPACT_ATOMS: atom_id res chain seq x y z
N MET A 1 19.85 -1.75 28.57
CA MET A 1 19.49 -1.35 27.22
C MET A 1 19.38 0.17 27.00
N LYS A 2 18.84 0.96 27.94
CA LYS A 2 18.72 2.44 27.78
C LYS A 2 20.06 3.20 27.74
N VAL A 3 21.11 2.68 28.38
CA VAL A 3 22.45 3.32 28.41
C VAL A 3 23.18 3.13 27.07
N TYR A 4 23.04 1.97 26.43
CA TYR A 4 23.67 1.65 25.14
C TYR A 4 23.12 2.53 23.99
N LYS A 5 21.81 2.81 23.97
CA LYS A 5 21.20 3.72 22.98
C LYS A 5 21.71 5.17 23.10
N ARG A 6 22.01 5.64 24.32
CA ARG A 6 22.54 7.00 24.52
C ARG A 6 23.99 7.14 24.08
N ILE A 7 24.79 6.07 24.22
CA ILE A 7 26.20 6.08 23.79
C ILE A 7 26.29 6.04 22.25
N VAL A 8 25.44 5.25 21.56
CA VAL A 8 25.42 5.20 20.09
C VAL A 8 24.97 6.53 19.47
N VAL A 9 24.01 7.21 20.08
CA VAL A 9 23.56 8.55 19.61
C VAL A 9 24.63 9.61 19.81
N LEU A 10 25.40 9.55 20.93
CA LEU A 10 26.52 10.49 21.18
C LEU A 10 27.70 10.26 20.24
N ILE A 11 28.00 9.03 19.85
CA ILE A 11 29.06 8.71 18.88
C ILE A 11 28.66 9.16 17.47
N LEU A 12 27.39 9.01 17.07
CA LEU A 12 26.87 9.52 15.79
C LEU A 12 26.86 11.04 15.72
N LEU A 13 26.57 11.73 16.82
CA LEU A 13 26.61 13.21 16.87
C LEU A 13 28.04 13.75 16.82
N ALA A 14 29.02 13.04 17.39
CA ALA A 14 30.44 13.43 17.36
C ALA A 14 31.07 13.24 15.98
N MET A 15 30.60 12.30 15.15
CA MET A 15 31.07 12.14 13.76
C MET A 15 30.50 13.19 12.79
N LEU A 16 29.39 13.85 13.11
CA LEU A 16 28.78 14.87 12.26
C LEU A 16 29.46 16.25 12.36
N VAL A 17 30.27 16.48 13.41
CA VAL A 17 30.97 17.77 13.65
C VAL A 17 32.37 17.82 13.02
N ALA A 18 32.92 16.72 12.52
CA ALA A 18 34.30 16.64 12.03
C ALA A 18 34.51 16.94 10.54
N THR A 19 33.47 17.36 9.77
CA THR A 19 33.57 17.57 8.32
C THR A 19 33.44 19.02 7.86
N LEU A 20 33.59 20.01 8.75
CA LEU A 20 33.57 21.42 8.41
C LEU A 20 34.88 22.11 8.83
N SER A 21 35.95 21.90 8.07
CA SER A 21 37.09 22.82 8.05
C SER A 21 38.07 22.41 6.96
N ALA A 22 38.20 23.19 5.95
CA ALA A 22 39.40 23.62 5.27
C ALA A 22 39.17 23.93 3.80
N CYS A 23 38.99 25.22 3.50
CA CYS A 23 39.46 25.81 2.28
C CYS A 23 40.04 27.16 2.66
N THR A 24 41.36 27.27 2.68
CA THR A 24 42.07 28.57 2.68
C THR A 24 42.91 28.70 1.42
N ASP A 25 42.74 29.81 0.83
CA ASP A 25 43.43 30.47 -0.26
C ASP A 25 44.97 30.37 -0.25
N ALA A 26 45.56 30.20 -1.42
CA ALA A 26 46.94 30.55 -1.65
C ALA A 26 47.09 31.20 -3.02
N GLY A 27 47.17 32.51 -3.02
CA GLY A 27 47.50 33.32 -4.19
C GLY A 27 48.97 33.12 -4.62
N GLY A 28 49.17 32.93 -5.93
CA GLY A 28 50.47 32.91 -6.59
C GLY A 28 50.46 33.86 -7.81
N LYS A 29 51.23 34.95 -7.74
CA LYS A 29 51.50 35.87 -8.82
C LYS A 29 52.27 35.19 -9.95
N VAL A 30 51.84 35.40 -11.18
CA VAL A 30 52.56 34.99 -12.38
C VAL A 30 53.06 36.23 -13.15
N THR A 31 54.30 36.19 -13.50
CA THR A 31 55.00 37.10 -14.35
C THR A 31 54.80 36.80 -15.84
N THR A 32 54.74 37.86 -16.61
CA THR A 32 54.58 38.01 -18.04
C THR A 32 55.60 37.28 -18.90
N GLY A 33 55.11 36.76 -20.06
CA GLY A 33 55.93 36.30 -21.19
C GLY A 33 55.11 36.17 -22.47
N HIS A 34 55.44 36.96 -23.42
CA HIS A 34 55.11 37.13 -24.82
C HIS A 34 54.53 36.01 -25.68
N GLY A 35 53.48 36.36 -26.41
CA GLY A 35 53.40 36.16 -27.87
C GLY A 35 52.98 34.80 -28.37
N GLY A 36 51.73 34.69 -28.83
CA GLY A 36 51.24 33.57 -29.65
C GLY A 36 49.75 33.75 -29.94
N LEU A 37 49.48 34.18 -31.18
CA LEU A 37 48.15 34.26 -31.76
C LEU A 37 47.58 32.84 -31.87
N LEU A 38 46.71 32.44 -30.95
CA LEU A 38 45.91 31.22 -31.06
C LEU A 38 44.48 31.63 -31.32
N THR A 39 44.03 31.31 -32.51
CA THR A 39 42.64 31.28 -32.91
C THR A 39 41.85 30.51 -31.88
N THR A 40 40.88 31.17 -31.25
CA THR A 40 39.82 30.49 -30.53
C THR A 40 39.02 29.67 -31.55
N GLU A 41 39.31 28.36 -31.59
CA GLU A 41 38.34 27.40 -32.10
C GLU A 41 37.18 27.41 -31.10
N ASP A 42 36.04 27.93 -31.58
CA ASP A 42 34.76 27.69 -30.93
C ASP A 42 34.60 26.19 -30.78
N SER A 43 34.77 25.67 -29.57
CA SER A 43 34.28 24.33 -29.22
C SER A 43 32.80 24.30 -29.51
N PRO A 44 32.30 23.37 -30.31
CA PRO A 44 30.87 23.22 -30.47
C PRO A 44 30.29 23.03 -29.06
N GLN A 45 29.41 23.93 -28.63
CA GLN A 45 28.51 23.61 -27.53
C GLN A 45 27.79 22.33 -27.95
N ASP A 46 28.12 21.23 -27.28
CA ASP A 46 27.31 20.04 -27.33
C ASP A 46 25.90 20.47 -26.89
N GLN A 47 25.06 20.77 -27.86
CA GLN A 47 23.63 20.82 -27.67
C GLN A 47 23.27 19.35 -27.30
N GLU A 48 23.11 19.11 -26.01
CA GLU A 48 22.55 17.85 -25.53
C GLU A 48 21.22 17.66 -26.25
N THR A 49 21.23 16.83 -27.26
CA THR A 49 19.98 16.36 -27.88
C THR A 49 19.21 15.65 -26.80
N PRO A 50 17.93 16.03 -26.53
CA PRO A 50 17.16 15.43 -25.47
C PRO A 50 17.17 13.90 -25.63
N SER A 51 17.49 13.21 -24.54
CA SER A 51 17.59 11.75 -24.53
C SER A 51 16.25 11.12 -24.93
N VAL A 52 16.32 10.09 -25.76
CA VAL A 52 15.12 9.36 -26.17
C VAL A 52 14.81 8.32 -25.12
N LEU A 53 13.68 8.49 -24.42
CA LEU A 53 13.24 7.60 -23.37
C LEU A 53 12.39 6.46 -23.93
N TYR A 54 12.61 5.26 -23.36
CA TYR A 54 11.87 4.05 -23.68
C TYR A 54 11.28 3.43 -22.41
N ARG A 55 10.05 2.91 -22.53
CA ARG A 55 9.42 2.05 -21.51
C ARG A 55 9.78 0.60 -21.81
N VAL A 56 10.19 -0.16 -20.80
CA VAL A 56 10.42 -1.60 -20.92
C VAL A 56 9.09 -2.33 -20.80
N ILE A 57 8.66 -3.00 -21.87
CA ILE A 57 7.41 -3.78 -21.88
C ILE A 57 7.64 -5.19 -21.35
N GLY A 58 8.78 -5.80 -21.71
CA GLY A 58 9.04 -7.18 -21.33
C GLY A 58 10.45 -7.64 -21.64
N ARG A 59 10.79 -8.80 -21.07
CA ARG A 59 12.08 -9.46 -21.27
C ARG A 59 11.88 -10.94 -21.56
N SER A 60 12.52 -11.42 -22.64
CA SER A 60 12.64 -12.85 -22.96
C SER A 60 14.05 -13.35 -22.66
N ARG A 61 14.18 -14.20 -21.63
CA ARG A 61 15.46 -14.84 -21.31
C ARG A 61 15.86 -15.88 -22.37
N LYS A 62 14.87 -16.53 -23.00
CA LYS A 62 15.09 -17.58 -24.01
C LYS A 62 15.70 -17.01 -25.29
N THR A 63 15.17 -15.88 -25.77
CA THR A 63 15.65 -15.23 -27.01
C THR A 63 16.67 -14.14 -26.73
N LYS A 64 16.98 -13.84 -25.46
CA LYS A 64 17.84 -12.73 -25.05
C LYS A 64 17.41 -11.39 -25.67
N GLN A 65 16.07 -11.11 -25.61
CA GLN A 65 15.48 -9.89 -26.14
C GLN A 65 14.79 -9.09 -25.03
N LEU A 66 14.80 -7.77 -25.19
CA LEU A 66 13.97 -6.82 -24.47
C LEU A 66 13.01 -6.17 -25.46
N ALA A 67 11.76 -5.97 -25.02
CA ALA A 67 10.74 -5.26 -25.75
C ALA A 67 10.54 -3.89 -25.14
N PHE A 68 10.44 -2.86 -25.99
CA PHE A 68 10.37 -1.46 -25.62
C PHE A 68 9.27 -0.72 -26.36
N GLU A 69 8.83 0.38 -25.80
CA GLU A 69 8.00 1.38 -26.43
C GLU A 69 8.62 2.77 -26.20
N LYS A 70 8.68 3.57 -27.26
CA LYS A 70 9.24 4.92 -27.18
C LYS A 70 8.23 5.88 -26.51
N ILE A 71 8.68 6.65 -25.51
CA ILE A 71 7.85 7.66 -24.84
C ILE A 71 7.70 8.88 -25.77
N GLY A 72 6.45 9.37 -25.89
CA GLY A 72 6.12 10.50 -26.78
C GLY A 72 6.13 10.14 -28.26
N GLY A 73 6.21 8.82 -28.60
CA GLY A 73 6.15 8.32 -29.96
C GLY A 73 4.83 7.60 -30.29
N SER A 74 4.78 6.95 -31.46
CA SER A 74 3.70 6.02 -31.77
C SER A 74 3.81 4.78 -30.87
N SER A 75 2.69 4.10 -30.59
CA SER A 75 2.63 2.84 -29.80
C SER A 75 3.31 1.65 -30.51
N ARG A 76 4.43 1.92 -31.18
CA ARG A 76 5.23 0.91 -31.86
C ARG A 76 6.13 0.20 -30.86
N GLN A 77 6.09 -1.12 -30.85
CA GLN A 77 7.02 -1.94 -30.08
C GLN A 77 8.34 -2.15 -30.82
N TYR A 78 9.44 -2.03 -30.10
CA TYR A 78 10.80 -2.29 -30.55
C TYR A 78 11.35 -3.51 -29.82
N HIS A 79 12.06 -4.39 -30.51
CA HIS A 79 12.64 -5.58 -29.94
C HIS A 79 14.13 -5.59 -30.23
N TYR A 80 14.95 -5.50 -29.19
CA TYR A 80 16.40 -5.50 -29.32
C TYR A 80 17.03 -6.63 -28.55
N PHE A 81 18.12 -7.14 -29.08
CA PHE A 81 18.88 -8.22 -28.46
C PHE A 81 19.82 -7.66 -27.39
N TYR A 82 20.10 -8.47 -26.38
CA TYR A 82 21.19 -8.22 -25.43
C TYR A 82 22.10 -9.43 -25.33
N ASN A 83 23.36 -9.21 -25.00
CA ASN A 83 24.36 -10.28 -24.86
C ASN A 83 25.33 -9.96 -23.70
N GLY A 84 26.46 -10.67 -23.63
CA GLY A 84 27.46 -10.48 -22.58
C GLY A 84 28.25 -9.18 -22.67
N THR A 85 28.16 -8.45 -23.79
CA THR A 85 28.84 -7.16 -24.00
C THR A 85 27.90 -5.96 -23.79
N THR A 86 26.61 -6.18 -23.53
CA THR A 86 25.65 -5.12 -23.23
C THR A 86 25.99 -4.51 -21.87
N TYR A 87 26.29 -3.22 -21.85
CA TYR A 87 26.44 -2.46 -20.62
C TYR A 87 25.05 -2.14 -20.05
N VAL A 88 24.86 -2.47 -18.76
CA VAL A 88 23.62 -2.17 -18.02
C VAL A 88 23.97 -1.25 -16.87
N LEU A 89 23.36 -0.08 -16.86
CA LEU A 89 23.69 0.97 -15.89
C LEU A 89 22.43 1.37 -15.09
N ASP A 90 22.62 1.69 -13.81
CA ASP A 90 21.58 2.41 -13.06
C ASP A 90 21.61 3.92 -13.42
N LYS A 91 20.69 4.68 -12.86
CA LYS A 91 20.56 6.13 -13.12
C LYS A 91 21.80 6.95 -12.73
N TYR A 92 22.73 6.37 -11.98
CA TYR A 92 24.00 7.00 -11.58
C TYR A 92 25.19 6.51 -12.41
N GLY A 93 24.95 5.75 -13.49
CA GLY A 93 26.00 5.19 -14.34
C GLY A 93 26.74 3.97 -13.72
N LYS A 94 26.25 3.39 -12.63
CA LYS A 94 26.87 2.22 -12.00
C LYS A 94 26.46 0.94 -12.71
N ASN A 95 27.43 0.07 -13.01
CA ASN A 95 27.21 -1.23 -13.63
C ASN A 95 26.25 -2.12 -12.84
N ARG A 96 25.30 -2.72 -13.56
CA ARG A 96 24.30 -3.66 -13.07
C ARG A 96 24.26 -4.90 -13.97
N THR A 97 23.47 -5.89 -13.59
CA THR A 97 23.19 -7.05 -14.44
C THR A 97 21.90 -6.82 -15.23
N ILE A 98 21.72 -7.52 -16.36
CA ILE A 98 20.51 -7.39 -17.18
C ILE A 98 19.22 -7.73 -16.40
N SER A 99 19.32 -8.49 -15.30
CA SER A 99 18.19 -8.78 -14.43
C SER A 99 17.67 -7.54 -13.67
N PHE A 100 18.45 -6.49 -13.61
CA PHE A 100 18.07 -5.21 -13.00
C PHE A 100 17.01 -4.48 -13.85
N ILE A 101 17.00 -4.70 -15.16
CA ILE A 101 16.01 -4.13 -16.06
C ILE A 101 14.72 -4.96 -16.00
N GLN A 102 13.62 -4.33 -15.58
CA GLN A 102 12.32 -4.95 -15.40
C GLN A 102 11.24 -4.29 -16.27
N PRO A 103 10.15 -4.99 -16.62
CA PRO A 103 8.98 -4.35 -17.21
C PRO A 103 8.48 -3.18 -16.36
N GLY A 104 8.14 -2.07 -17.02
CA GLY A 104 7.75 -0.82 -16.37
C GLY A 104 8.92 0.14 -16.09
N ASP A 105 10.17 -0.27 -16.28
CA ASP A 105 11.30 0.66 -16.18
C ASP A 105 11.33 1.65 -17.34
N VAL A 106 11.85 2.84 -17.07
CA VAL A 106 12.12 3.87 -18.09
C VAL A 106 13.62 4.00 -18.25
N VAL A 107 14.06 3.82 -19.49
CA VAL A 107 15.48 3.67 -19.84
C VAL A 107 15.86 4.47 -21.06
N GLU A 108 17.16 4.73 -21.20
CA GLU A 108 17.83 5.20 -22.40
C GLU A 108 18.59 4.06 -23.03
N LEU A 109 18.67 4.07 -24.36
CA LEU A 109 19.27 2.98 -25.15
C LEU A 109 20.32 3.51 -26.11
N LYS A 110 21.49 2.84 -26.15
CA LYS A 110 22.41 2.90 -27.27
C LYS A 110 22.38 1.55 -27.98
N ILE A 111 22.07 1.56 -29.27
CA ILE A 111 21.78 0.36 -30.07
C ILE A 111 22.73 0.36 -31.24
N ASP A 112 23.32 -0.80 -31.52
CA ASP A 112 23.99 -1.06 -32.79
C ASP A 112 22.92 -1.28 -33.87
N GLN A 113 22.84 -0.32 -34.80
CA GLN A 113 21.83 -0.26 -35.86
C GLN A 113 21.97 -1.40 -36.91
N GLU A 114 23.15 -2.00 -37.01
CA GLU A 114 23.39 -3.09 -37.99
C GLU A 114 22.93 -4.44 -37.43
N THR A 115 23.02 -4.63 -36.10
CA THR A 115 22.79 -5.93 -35.46
C THR A 115 21.55 -5.96 -34.58
N ASP A 116 20.89 -4.83 -34.34
CA ASP A 116 19.80 -4.65 -33.39
C ASP A 116 20.19 -5.10 -31.95
N VAL A 117 21.48 -4.99 -31.59
CA VAL A 117 22.01 -5.34 -30.28
C VAL A 117 22.11 -4.09 -29.41
N ILE A 118 21.64 -4.19 -28.19
CA ILE A 118 21.80 -3.13 -27.16
C ILE A 118 23.27 -3.09 -26.75
N VAL A 119 23.94 -1.98 -27.06
CA VAL A 119 25.31 -1.68 -26.59
C VAL A 119 25.27 -1.24 -25.14
N GLU A 120 24.33 -0.32 -24.81
CA GLU A 120 24.16 0.22 -23.48
C GLU A 120 22.67 0.43 -23.18
N ILE A 121 22.26 0.10 -21.97
CA ILE A 121 20.94 0.38 -21.42
C ILE A 121 21.13 0.99 -20.04
N GLN A 122 20.57 2.18 -19.84
CA GLN A 122 20.67 2.92 -18.59
C GLN A 122 19.28 3.34 -18.08
N HIS A 123 19.01 3.17 -16.78
CA HIS A 123 17.85 3.84 -16.18
C HIS A 123 18.00 5.34 -16.31
N SER A 124 16.97 6.00 -16.83
CA SER A 124 17.00 7.45 -16.99
C SER A 124 17.03 8.17 -15.65
N ASP A 125 17.80 9.21 -15.52
CA ASP A 125 17.84 10.12 -14.39
C ASP A 125 16.78 11.26 -14.49
N GLU A 126 16.14 11.42 -15.67
CA GLU A 126 15.05 12.36 -15.88
C GLU A 126 13.74 11.96 -15.19
N VAL A 127 13.65 10.71 -14.67
CA VAL A 127 12.43 10.17 -14.09
C VAL A 127 12.54 9.94 -12.59
N TRP A 128 11.44 10.21 -11.89
CA TRP A 128 11.26 9.76 -10.51
C TRP A 128 10.64 8.36 -10.49
N CYS A 129 10.87 7.61 -9.41
CA CYS A 129 10.32 6.29 -9.19
C CYS A 129 9.91 6.15 -7.73
N TYR A 130 8.68 5.69 -7.49
CA TYR A 130 8.18 5.25 -6.20
C TYR A 130 8.01 3.73 -6.23
N GLU A 131 8.60 3.05 -5.28
CA GLU A 131 8.45 1.61 -5.06
C GLU A 131 7.50 1.36 -3.89
N ASP A 132 6.90 0.17 -3.84
CA ASP A 132 6.01 -0.28 -2.77
C ASP A 132 4.83 0.68 -2.48
N VAL A 133 4.22 1.21 -3.55
CA VAL A 133 3.07 2.10 -3.45
C VAL A 133 1.82 1.26 -3.16
N GLU A 134 1.28 1.39 -1.93
CA GLU A 134 0.08 0.70 -1.47
C GLU A 134 -1.14 1.63 -1.35
N ASN A 135 -0.91 2.90 -0.96
CA ASN A 135 -1.97 3.88 -0.77
C ASN A 135 -2.05 4.81 -1.99
N TYR A 136 -2.92 4.49 -2.92
CA TYR A 136 -3.15 5.28 -4.12
C TYR A 136 -4.64 5.32 -4.48
N SER A 137 -5.02 6.25 -5.33
CA SER A 137 -6.33 6.28 -5.96
C SER A 137 -6.24 6.68 -7.42
N VAL A 138 -7.19 6.20 -8.23
CA VAL A 138 -7.26 6.45 -9.68
C VAL A 138 -8.58 7.11 -10.00
N ASP A 139 -8.55 8.31 -10.60
CA ASP A 139 -9.70 8.95 -11.23
C ASP A 139 -9.57 8.73 -12.75
N LEU A 140 -10.28 7.75 -13.27
CA LEU A 140 -10.23 7.37 -14.68
C LEU A 140 -10.82 8.45 -15.60
N GLU A 141 -11.80 9.23 -15.13
CA GLU A 141 -12.43 10.29 -15.93
C GLU A 141 -11.48 11.49 -16.09
N LYS A 142 -10.84 11.91 -15.02
CA LYS A 142 -9.89 13.03 -15.04
C LYS A 142 -8.47 12.62 -15.42
N LYS A 143 -8.20 11.32 -15.53
CA LYS A 143 -6.85 10.76 -15.72
C LYS A 143 -5.86 11.24 -14.68
N ILE A 144 -6.29 11.18 -13.42
CA ILE A 144 -5.47 11.54 -12.25
C ILE A 144 -5.18 10.29 -11.44
N PHE A 145 -3.91 10.13 -11.08
CA PHE A 145 -3.43 9.12 -10.16
C PHE A 145 -2.88 9.83 -8.93
N SER A 146 -3.37 9.47 -7.74
CA SER A 146 -2.93 10.08 -6.48
C SER A 146 -2.11 9.10 -5.66
N ILE A 147 -0.99 9.56 -5.10
CA ILE A 147 -0.15 8.83 -4.14
C ILE A 147 -0.10 9.68 -2.86
N GLY A 148 -0.83 9.27 -1.83
CA GLY A 148 -1.06 10.10 -0.66
C GLY A 148 -1.71 11.43 -1.07
N GLU A 149 -1.11 12.57 -0.71
CA GLU A 149 -1.61 13.91 -1.05
C GLU A 149 -1.19 14.41 -2.45
N LYS A 150 -0.27 13.73 -3.12
CA LYS A 150 0.25 14.15 -4.42
C LYS A 150 -0.59 13.61 -5.56
N GLN A 151 -0.86 14.44 -6.53
CA GLN A 151 -1.62 14.11 -7.73
C GLN A 151 -0.73 14.19 -8.97
N TYR A 152 -0.89 13.22 -9.86
CA TYR A 152 -0.18 13.09 -11.11
C TYR A 152 -1.16 12.84 -12.25
N GLY A 153 -0.91 13.45 -13.40
CA GLY A 153 -1.64 13.13 -14.62
C GLY A 153 -1.07 11.88 -15.30
N TYR A 154 -1.85 11.28 -16.17
CA TYR A 154 -1.39 10.23 -17.08
C TYR A 154 -2.12 10.30 -18.43
N GLU A 155 -1.46 9.84 -19.49
CA GLU A 155 -2.04 9.75 -20.82
C GLU A 155 -2.68 8.37 -21.07
N ASP A 156 -3.53 8.26 -22.11
CA ASP A 156 -4.12 6.99 -22.55
C ASP A 156 -3.06 5.95 -22.95
N SER A 157 -1.89 6.44 -23.34
CA SER A 157 -0.75 5.61 -23.70
C SER A 157 0.06 5.10 -22.52
N ILE A 158 -0.38 5.35 -21.27
CA ILE A 158 0.33 4.85 -20.08
C ILE A 158 0.55 3.33 -20.16
N LEU A 159 1.75 2.89 -19.80
CA LEU A 159 2.06 1.47 -19.72
C LEU A 159 1.81 0.95 -18.30
N VAL A 160 0.80 0.09 -18.16
CA VAL A 160 0.58 -0.68 -16.93
C VAL A 160 1.00 -2.12 -17.18
N VAL A 161 1.93 -2.65 -16.39
CA VAL A 161 2.43 -4.01 -16.56
C VAL A 161 2.34 -4.81 -15.27
N GLU A 162 2.08 -6.11 -15.38
CA GLU A 162 2.20 -7.09 -14.33
C GLU A 162 2.97 -8.29 -14.85
N GLY A 163 4.21 -8.40 -14.41
CA GLY A 163 5.13 -9.40 -14.93
C GLY A 163 5.30 -9.27 -16.45
N LYS A 164 4.60 -10.14 -17.23
CA LYS A 164 4.62 -10.13 -18.69
C LYS A 164 3.33 -9.66 -19.33
N LYS A 165 2.35 -9.25 -18.52
CA LYS A 165 1.04 -8.83 -19.02
C LYS A 165 0.98 -7.32 -19.02
N VAL A 166 0.42 -6.77 -20.09
CA VAL A 166 -0.05 -5.38 -20.13
C VAL A 166 -1.48 -5.37 -19.61
N ARG A 167 -1.78 -4.42 -18.73
CA ARG A 167 -3.09 -4.21 -18.13
C ARG A 167 -3.62 -2.80 -18.46
N GLY A 168 -4.91 -2.58 -18.21
CA GLY A 168 -5.49 -1.23 -18.16
C GLY A 168 -5.36 -0.60 -16.79
N MET A 169 -5.58 0.72 -16.71
CA MET A 169 -5.68 1.43 -15.43
C MET A 169 -6.89 0.98 -14.62
N GLU A 170 -7.96 0.55 -15.31
CA GLU A 170 -9.19 0.00 -14.75
C GLU A 170 -9.02 -1.37 -14.08
N ASP A 171 -7.93 -2.06 -14.39
CA ASP A 171 -7.60 -3.36 -13.78
C ASP A 171 -6.87 -3.25 -12.44
N LEU A 172 -6.48 -2.03 -12.03
CA LEU A 172 -5.82 -1.80 -10.75
C LEU A 172 -6.83 -1.86 -9.60
N ASP A 173 -6.42 -2.51 -8.50
CA ASP A 173 -7.21 -2.63 -7.28
C ASP A 173 -6.40 -2.12 -6.08
N GLN A 174 -7.08 -1.63 -5.04
CA GLN A 174 -6.46 -1.15 -3.80
C GLN A 174 -5.58 -2.21 -3.09
N MET A 175 -5.76 -3.48 -3.45
CA MET A 175 -4.93 -4.58 -2.94
C MET A 175 -3.58 -4.69 -3.64
N ASP A 176 -3.39 -4.00 -4.77
CA ASP A 176 -2.14 -4.07 -5.53
C ASP A 176 -1.04 -3.24 -4.88
N ILE A 177 0.20 -3.75 -4.94
CA ILE A 177 1.41 -2.99 -4.65
C ILE A 177 2.04 -2.60 -5.97
N LEU A 178 2.38 -1.32 -6.11
CA LEU A 178 2.82 -0.75 -7.37
C LEU A 178 4.23 -0.17 -7.28
N LYS A 179 4.94 -0.27 -8.39
CA LYS A 179 6.07 0.59 -8.71
C LYS A 179 5.60 1.61 -9.73
N VAL A 180 5.69 2.88 -9.41
CA VAL A 180 5.20 3.98 -10.25
C VAL A 180 6.37 4.83 -10.70
N THR A 181 6.53 5.02 -12.01
CA THR A 181 7.59 5.84 -12.60
C THR A 181 6.99 6.98 -13.41
N GLY A 182 7.51 8.19 -13.23
CA GLY A 182 7.01 9.36 -13.91
C GLY A 182 8.06 10.44 -14.12
N ARG A 183 7.68 11.51 -14.82
CA ARG A 183 8.51 12.68 -15.09
C ARG A 183 7.70 13.95 -14.82
N GLY A 184 8.26 14.86 -14.00
CA GLY A 184 7.50 16.03 -13.57
C GLY A 184 6.22 15.65 -12.84
N SER A 185 5.06 16.08 -13.34
CA SER A 185 3.74 15.76 -12.81
C SER A 185 3.00 14.65 -13.59
N GLU A 186 3.69 13.93 -14.45
CA GLU A 186 3.11 12.90 -15.31
C GLU A 186 3.63 11.51 -14.96
N ILE A 187 2.73 10.52 -14.88
CA ILE A 187 3.10 9.10 -14.77
C ILE A 187 3.33 8.52 -16.16
N LEU A 188 4.45 7.87 -16.33
CA LEU A 188 4.86 7.23 -17.58
C LEU A 188 4.56 5.72 -17.58
N THR A 189 4.79 5.07 -16.43
CA THR A 189 4.59 3.61 -16.27
C THR A 189 4.13 3.27 -14.86
N ILE A 190 3.35 2.19 -14.78
CA ILE A 190 2.98 1.51 -13.52
C ILE A 190 3.32 0.03 -13.68
N ALA A 191 4.12 -0.51 -12.77
CA ALA A 191 4.35 -1.95 -12.68
C ALA A 191 3.68 -2.48 -11.40
N VAL A 192 2.76 -3.43 -11.57
CA VAL A 192 2.16 -4.17 -10.45
C VAL A 192 3.20 -5.17 -9.96
N THR A 193 3.76 -4.92 -8.78
CA THR A 193 4.80 -5.76 -8.16
C THR A 193 4.18 -6.89 -7.34
N THR A 194 3.03 -6.65 -6.74
CA THR A 194 2.19 -7.66 -6.09
C THR A 194 0.76 -7.38 -6.51
N GLY A 195 0.13 -8.33 -7.17
CA GLY A 195 -1.21 -8.16 -7.69
C GLY A 195 -2.29 -8.70 -6.74
N HIS A 196 -3.53 -8.67 -7.19
CA HIS A 196 -4.68 -9.19 -6.46
C HIS A 196 -5.33 -10.36 -7.17
N GLY A 197 -6.03 -11.19 -6.40
CA GLY A 197 -6.91 -12.27 -6.89
C GLY A 197 -8.24 -12.27 -6.15
N LYS A 198 -9.14 -13.14 -6.58
CA LYS A 198 -10.43 -13.34 -5.92
C LYS A 198 -10.45 -14.65 -5.16
N VAL A 199 -11.06 -14.65 -3.98
CA VAL A 199 -11.38 -15.85 -3.21
C VAL A 199 -12.89 -16.03 -3.25
N HIS A 200 -13.35 -17.16 -3.76
CA HIS A 200 -14.78 -17.51 -3.84
C HIS A 200 -15.08 -18.67 -2.91
N PHE A 201 -15.95 -18.43 -1.95
CA PHE A 201 -16.38 -19.44 -0.98
C PHE A 201 -17.67 -20.10 -1.46
N ILE A 202 -17.63 -21.43 -1.63
CA ILE A 202 -18.79 -22.23 -2.03
C ILE A 202 -19.27 -23.11 -0.87
N HIS A 203 -20.52 -23.61 -0.97
CA HIS A 203 -21.21 -24.39 0.06
C HIS A 203 -21.27 -23.67 1.42
N THR A 204 -21.56 -22.36 1.37
CA THR A 204 -21.57 -21.46 2.53
C THR A 204 -22.71 -21.71 3.51
N LYS A 205 -23.81 -22.33 3.07
CA LYS A 205 -25.11 -22.43 3.78
C LYS A 205 -25.01 -22.74 5.27
N GLU A 206 -24.19 -23.72 5.64
CA GLU A 206 -24.06 -24.16 7.03
C GLU A 206 -23.22 -23.21 7.90
N PHE A 207 -22.49 -22.31 7.25
CA PHE A 207 -21.61 -21.34 7.87
C PHE A 207 -22.16 -19.92 7.80
N GLU A 208 -23.29 -19.69 7.11
CA GLU A 208 -23.91 -18.37 6.97
C GLU A 208 -24.18 -17.74 8.34
N GLY A 209 -23.87 -16.45 8.46
CA GLY A 209 -23.96 -15.69 9.71
C GLY A 209 -22.75 -15.82 10.63
N GLY A 210 -21.89 -16.82 10.43
CA GLY A 210 -20.58 -16.92 11.06
C GLY A 210 -19.55 -16.00 10.37
N TYR A 211 -18.31 -16.11 10.81
CA TYR A 211 -17.20 -15.33 10.25
C TYR A 211 -16.06 -16.25 9.81
N LEU A 212 -15.31 -15.77 8.86
CA LEU A 212 -14.00 -16.31 8.52
C LEU A 212 -12.94 -15.21 8.69
N THR A 213 -11.71 -15.66 8.91
CA THR A 213 -10.54 -14.76 8.99
C THR A 213 -9.47 -15.30 8.07
N ILE A 214 -8.82 -14.42 7.31
CA ILE A 214 -7.75 -14.76 6.39
C ILE A 214 -6.50 -13.98 6.81
N GLY A 215 -5.52 -14.65 7.38
CA GLY A 215 -4.39 -14.02 8.04
C GLY A 215 -4.85 -13.03 9.10
N ASN A 216 -4.10 -11.95 9.24
CA ASN A 216 -4.48 -10.77 10.02
C ASN A 216 -4.98 -9.60 9.14
N VAL A 217 -5.29 -9.90 7.86
CA VAL A 217 -5.61 -8.89 6.84
C VAL A 217 -7.10 -8.80 6.51
N CYS A 218 -7.87 -9.85 6.74
CA CYS A 218 -9.29 -9.86 6.39
C CYS A 218 -10.12 -10.66 7.38
N SER A 219 -11.19 -10.07 7.88
CA SER A 219 -12.25 -10.76 8.62
C SER A 219 -13.59 -10.47 7.96
N ALA A 220 -14.30 -11.48 7.51
CA ALA A 220 -15.54 -11.32 6.76
C ALA A 220 -16.67 -12.18 7.31
N LYS A 221 -17.90 -11.61 7.30
CA LYS A 221 -19.11 -12.37 7.59
C LYS A 221 -19.41 -13.31 6.43
N ILE A 222 -19.70 -14.56 6.75
CA ILE A 222 -20.02 -15.55 5.74
C ILE A 222 -21.47 -15.35 5.28
N ILE A 223 -21.61 -15.01 4.01
CA ILE A 223 -22.89 -14.89 3.29
C ILE A 223 -22.91 -15.87 2.13
N LYS A 224 -24.06 -16.02 1.50
CA LYS A 224 -24.20 -16.85 0.31
C LYS A 224 -23.27 -16.36 -0.80
N ASP A 225 -22.56 -17.32 -1.42
CA ASP A 225 -21.65 -17.06 -2.55
C ASP A 225 -20.60 -15.94 -2.28
N LEU A 226 -20.10 -15.89 -1.03
CA LEU A 226 -19.12 -14.87 -0.61
C LEU A 226 -17.90 -14.85 -1.55
N GLN A 227 -17.59 -13.67 -2.06
CA GLN A 227 -16.37 -13.39 -2.81
C GLN A 227 -15.61 -12.24 -2.18
N LEU A 228 -14.29 -12.38 -2.11
CA LEU A 228 -13.38 -11.37 -1.57
C LEU A 228 -12.27 -11.10 -2.60
N THR A 229 -11.90 -9.84 -2.77
CA THR A 229 -10.67 -9.46 -3.48
C THR A 229 -9.56 -9.35 -2.45
N MET A 230 -8.41 -9.97 -2.72
CA MET A 230 -7.29 -10.00 -1.80
C MET A 230 -5.97 -9.95 -2.56
N ARG A 231 -4.95 -9.40 -1.92
CA ARG A 231 -3.57 -9.42 -2.42
C ARG A 231 -3.12 -10.87 -2.64
N GLU A 232 -2.31 -11.09 -3.68
CA GLU A 232 -1.70 -12.41 -3.89
C GLU A 232 -0.73 -12.75 -2.75
N GLY A 233 -0.69 -14.04 -2.41
CA GLY A 233 0.13 -14.53 -1.31
C GLY A 233 -0.37 -15.85 -0.74
N GLU A 234 0.28 -16.28 0.33
CA GLU A 234 -0.12 -17.43 1.14
C GLU A 234 -0.68 -16.93 2.46
N PHE A 235 -1.87 -17.37 2.81
CA PHE A 235 -2.58 -16.93 4.00
C PHE A 235 -3.16 -18.11 4.77
N GLN A 236 -3.17 -18.01 6.10
CA GLN A 236 -3.96 -18.91 6.94
C GLN A 236 -5.42 -18.49 6.88
N LEU A 237 -6.30 -19.46 6.65
CA LEU A 237 -7.74 -19.31 6.70
C LEU A 237 -8.26 -19.96 7.99
N TRP A 238 -9.08 -19.25 8.73
CA TRP A 238 -9.87 -19.75 9.84
C TRP A 238 -11.35 -19.58 9.53
N VAL A 239 -12.11 -20.64 9.66
CA VAL A 239 -13.56 -20.65 9.41
C VAL A 239 -14.25 -21.27 10.59
N ALA A 240 -15.26 -20.61 11.15
CA ALA A 240 -16.05 -21.18 12.22
C ALA A 240 -17.48 -20.65 12.28
N SER A 241 -18.45 -21.55 12.44
CA SER A 241 -19.85 -21.23 12.66
C SER A 241 -20.58 -22.43 13.25
N ASN A 242 -21.49 -22.21 14.21
CA ASN A 242 -22.41 -23.20 14.75
C ASN A 242 -21.75 -24.50 15.26
N GLY A 243 -20.55 -24.44 15.77
CA GLY A 243 -19.77 -25.59 16.25
C GLY A 243 -18.94 -26.26 15.16
N TYR A 244 -19.09 -25.90 13.90
CA TYR A 244 -18.26 -26.37 12.78
C TYR A 244 -17.14 -25.40 12.49
N GLY A 245 -16.05 -25.88 11.92
CA GLY A 245 -14.96 -25.04 11.51
C GLY A 245 -13.66 -25.77 11.30
N GLY A 246 -12.65 -25.02 10.95
CA GLY A 246 -11.30 -25.52 10.72
C GLY A 246 -10.37 -24.45 10.23
N THR A 247 -9.14 -24.85 9.97
CA THR A 247 -8.07 -24.00 9.45
C THR A 247 -7.51 -24.62 8.19
N ASP A 248 -7.00 -23.75 7.30
CA ASP A 248 -6.32 -24.18 6.09
C ASP A 248 -5.31 -23.10 5.64
N THR A 249 -4.36 -23.49 4.83
CA THR A 249 -3.49 -22.56 4.12
C THR A 249 -4.03 -22.36 2.72
N ILE A 250 -4.32 -21.13 2.34
CA ILE A 250 -4.80 -20.77 1.00
C ILE A 250 -3.76 -19.99 0.24
N HIS A 251 -3.68 -20.23 -1.08
CA HIS A 251 -2.77 -19.53 -1.98
C HIS A 251 -3.59 -18.68 -2.93
N ILE A 252 -3.43 -17.37 -2.86
CA ILE A 252 -4.06 -16.40 -3.73
C ILE A 252 -3.06 -16.00 -4.82
N ARG A 253 -3.50 -16.03 -6.08
CA ARG A 253 -2.66 -15.69 -7.23
C ARG A 253 -3.29 -14.55 -8.00
N SER A 254 -2.48 -13.59 -8.40
CA SER A 254 -2.93 -12.45 -9.16
C SER A 254 -3.73 -12.83 -10.41
N GLY A 255 -4.87 -12.14 -10.58
CA GLY A 255 -5.81 -12.33 -11.69
C GLY A 255 -6.47 -13.71 -11.74
N LYS A 256 -6.48 -14.47 -10.62
CA LYS A 256 -7.12 -15.80 -10.51
C LYS A 256 -8.21 -15.81 -9.47
N ILE A 257 -9.14 -16.75 -9.63
CA ILE A 257 -10.16 -17.07 -8.62
C ILE A 257 -9.69 -18.32 -7.89
N THR A 258 -9.49 -18.20 -6.57
CA THR A 258 -9.25 -19.33 -5.66
C THR A 258 -10.59 -19.75 -5.07
N THR A 259 -11.06 -20.95 -5.37
CA THR A 259 -12.34 -21.47 -4.85
C THR A 259 -12.09 -22.27 -3.58
N ILE A 260 -12.78 -21.92 -2.51
CA ILE A 260 -12.73 -22.59 -1.20
C ILE A 260 -14.08 -23.25 -0.92
N ASP A 261 -14.07 -24.57 -0.78
CA ASP A 261 -15.27 -25.34 -0.43
C ASP A 261 -15.39 -25.43 1.10
N LEU A 262 -16.41 -24.78 1.66
CA LEU A 262 -16.64 -24.79 3.11
C LEU A 262 -17.22 -26.12 3.61
N SER A 263 -17.77 -26.97 2.75
CA SER A 263 -18.32 -28.27 3.16
C SER A 263 -17.27 -29.17 3.82
N LYS A 264 -16.00 -29.03 3.47
CA LYS A 264 -14.88 -29.78 4.07
C LYS A 264 -14.69 -29.53 5.56
N TYR A 265 -15.18 -28.38 6.07
CA TYR A 265 -15.10 -28.03 7.49
C TYR A 265 -16.34 -28.44 8.29
N LYS A 266 -17.36 -29.02 7.64
CA LYS A 266 -18.56 -29.56 8.27
C LYS A 266 -18.37 -31.04 8.58
N THR A 267 -17.45 -31.39 9.48
CA THR A 267 -17.18 -32.78 9.88
C THR A 267 -17.99 -33.17 11.14
N GLU A 268 -17.57 -32.64 12.26
CA GLU A 268 -18.20 -32.82 13.57
C GLU A 268 -18.21 -31.49 14.33
N LYS A 269 -19.11 -31.38 15.33
CA LYS A 269 -19.10 -30.21 16.20
C LYS A 269 -17.92 -30.28 17.14
N MET A 270 -17.13 -29.23 17.15
CA MET A 270 -15.88 -29.10 17.88
C MET A 270 -15.93 -27.97 18.89
N SER A 271 -15.08 -28.06 19.90
CA SER A 271 -14.88 -27.01 20.88
C SER A 271 -13.39 -26.73 21.06
N CYS A 272 -13.09 -25.50 21.52
CA CYS A 272 -11.78 -24.98 21.81
C CYS A 272 -11.64 -24.72 23.31
N LYS A 273 -10.48 -25.07 23.87
CA LYS A 273 -10.07 -24.61 25.20
C LYS A 273 -9.38 -23.27 25.06
N VAL A 274 -10.04 -22.20 25.47
CA VAL A 274 -9.57 -20.82 25.29
C VAL A 274 -9.06 -20.27 26.61
N THR A 275 -7.93 -19.57 26.57
CA THR A 275 -7.39 -18.80 27.69
C THR A 275 -7.12 -17.37 27.23
N PHE A 276 -7.67 -16.36 27.91
CA PHE A 276 -7.35 -14.97 27.67
C PHE A 276 -6.28 -14.46 28.63
N LYS A 277 -5.33 -13.69 28.13
CA LYS A 277 -4.29 -13.02 28.92
C LYS A 277 -4.28 -11.54 28.54
N GLY A 278 -4.15 -10.65 29.52
CA GLY A 278 -3.99 -9.20 29.31
C GLY A 278 -2.55 -8.78 29.55
N ILE A 279 -2.07 -7.81 28.78
CA ILE A 279 -0.79 -7.13 29.04
C ILE A 279 -0.98 -6.04 30.09
N GLN A 280 -2.08 -5.28 30.01
CA GLN A 280 -2.41 -4.25 30.97
C GLN A 280 -3.06 -4.85 32.21
N GLU A 281 -2.85 -4.23 33.37
CA GLU A 281 -3.58 -4.54 34.59
C GLU A 281 -5.07 -4.20 34.42
N ASP A 282 -5.94 -4.94 35.10
CA ASP A 282 -7.39 -4.74 35.10
C ASP A 282 -8.11 -4.81 33.73
N VAL A 283 -7.52 -5.53 32.74
CA VAL A 283 -8.22 -5.79 31.50
C VAL A 283 -9.49 -6.63 31.78
N LYS A 284 -10.61 -6.13 31.33
CA LYS A 284 -11.91 -6.81 31.35
C LYS A 284 -12.34 -7.15 29.94
N ILE A 285 -12.81 -8.34 29.72
CA ILE A 285 -13.31 -8.78 28.42
C ILE A 285 -14.75 -9.29 28.53
N THR A 286 -15.48 -9.14 27.44
CA THR A 286 -16.77 -9.79 27.24
C THR A 286 -16.78 -10.51 25.90
N LEU A 287 -17.45 -11.66 25.85
CA LEU A 287 -17.78 -12.39 24.64
C LEU A 287 -19.28 -12.36 24.41
N ASN A 288 -19.71 -11.82 23.27
CA ASN A 288 -21.13 -11.59 22.95
C ASN A 288 -21.89 -10.78 24.02
N GLY A 289 -21.16 -10.00 24.83
CA GLY A 289 -21.70 -9.22 25.96
C GLY A 289 -21.54 -9.89 27.33
N ASP A 290 -21.27 -11.19 27.40
CA ASP A 290 -21.07 -11.91 28.65
C ASP A 290 -19.63 -11.76 29.15
N PRO A 291 -19.40 -11.41 30.42
CA PRO A 291 -18.07 -11.25 30.99
C PRO A 291 -17.32 -12.58 31.06
N VAL A 292 -16.02 -12.53 30.81
CA VAL A 292 -15.12 -13.70 30.83
C VAL A 292 -13.96 -13.44 31.79
N GLU A 293 -13.60 -14.46 32.59
CA GLU A 293 -12.45 -14.38 33.50
C GLU A 293 -11.12 -14.51 32.75
N MET A 294 -10.19 -13.61 33.06
CA MET A 294 -8.84 -13.63 32.52
C MET A 294 -7.99 -14.71 33.19
N GLY A 295 -7.09 -15.33 32.41
CA GLY A 295 -6.10 -16.28 32.94
C GLY A 295 -6.65 -17.69 33.22
N GLN A 296 -7.96 -17.89 33.22
CA GLN A 296 -8.57 -19.20 33.42
C GLN A 296 -9.02 -19.79 32.08
N PRO A 297 -8.70 -21.09 31.82
CA PRO A 297 -9.18 -21.75 30.62
C PRO A 297 -10.65 -22.08 30.71
N PHE A 298 -11.41 -21.89 29.64
CA PHE A 298 -12.78 -22.32 29.51
C PHE A 298 -13.06 -22.86 28.10
N THR A 299 -14.19 -23.48 27.88
CA THR A 299 -14.49 -24.14 26.60
C THR A 299 -15.50 -23.31 25.81
N LEU A 300 -15.15 -23.00 24.55
CA LEU A 300 -16.04 -22.39 23.55
C LEU A 300 -16.29 -23.39 22.41
N SER A 301 -17.50 -23.43 21.88
CA SER A 301 -17.76 -24.10 20.60
C SER A 301 -17.03 -23.40 19.47
N TYR A 302 -16.71 -24.12 18.40
CA TYR A 302 -16.25 -23.47 17.19
C TYR A 302 -17.28 -22.47 16.68
N GLY A 303 -16.87 -21.23 16.41
CA GLY A 303 -17.78 -20.15 16.06
C GLY A 303 -17.11 -18.79 16.05
N SER A 304 -17.94 -17.78 15.87
CA SER A 304 -17.53 -16.40 15.86
C SER A 304 -18.17 -15.67 17.03
N TYR A 305 -17.36 -14.91 17.76
CA TYR A 305 -17.74 -14.26 19.00
C TYR A 305 -17.37 -12.78 18.93
N LYS A 306 -18.29 -11.91 19.29
CA LYS A 306 -17.94 -10.49 19.46
C LYS A 306 -17.14 -10.35 20.74
N LEU A 307 -15.85 -10.06 20.61
CA LEU A 307 -14.95 -9.79 21.72
C LEU A 307 -14.91 -8.30 21.97
N THR A 308 -15.11 -7.89 23.23
CA THR A 308 -14.89 -6.49 23.66
C THR A 308 -13.90 -6.51 24.80
N ALA A 309 -12.90 -5.63 24.75
CA ALA A 309 -11.87 -5.50 25.75
C ALA A 309 -11.77 -4.06 26.24
N ALA A 310 -11.64 -3.87 27.55
CA ALA A 310 -11.53 -2.56 28.19
C ALA A 310 -10.57 -2.63 29.38
N ALA A 311 -9.79 -1.56 29.59
CA ALA A 311 -8.97 -1.36 30.78
C ALA A 311 -9.02 0.11 31.19
N LYS A 312 -8.75 0.39 32.47
CA LYS A 312 -8.74 1.77 32.98
C LYS A 312 -7.66 2.61 32.28
N GLY A 313 -8.07 3.73 31.69
CA GLY A 313 -7.16 4.64 30.98
C GLY A 313 -6.92 4.30 29.51
N TYR A 314 -7.56 3.25 28.99
CA TYR A 314 -7.47 2.83 27.59
C TYR A 314 -8.82 2.98 26.88
N GLN A 315 -8.78 3.15 25.57
CA GLN A 315 -9.98 3.14 24.77
C GLN A 315 -10.54 1.72 24.70
N THR A 316 -11.85 1.57 24.82
CA THR A 316 -12.51 0.27 24.67
C THR A 316 -12.34 -0.23 23.23
N TRP A 317 -11.87 -1.44 23.08
CA TRP A 317 -11.74 -2.12 21.78
C TRP A 317 -12.86 -3.17 21.60
N SER A 318 -13.30 -3.37 20.36
CA SER A 318 -14.27 -4.42 20.01
C SER A 318 -13.99 -4.98 18.62
N GLY A 319 -14.01 -6.32 18.50
CA GLY A 319 -13.75 -7.02 17.23
C GLY A 319 -14.44 -8.39 17.19
N MET A 320 -14.32 -9.08 16.04
CA MET A 320 -14.82 -10.46 15.89
C MET A 320 -13.69 -11.45 16.09
N LEU A 321 -13.88 -12.39 17.00
CA LEU A 321 -12.99 -13.50 17.29
C LEU A 321 -13.52 -14.76 16.63
N VAL A 322 -12.73 -15.41 15.76
CA VAL A 322 -13.06 -16.69 15.13
C VAL A 322 -12.33 -17.81 15.86
N ILE A 323 -13.08 -18.73 16.43
CA ILE A 323 -12.57 -19.90 17.17
C ILE A 323 -12.73 -21.14 16.29
N SER A 324 -11.61 -21.70 15.81
CA SER A 324 -11.56 -22.88 14.92
C SER A 324 -10.39 -23.83 15.20
N SER A 325 -9.74 -23.70 16.35
CA SER A 325 -8.66 -24.57 16.83
C SER A 325 -9.05 -25.29 18.12
N LYS A 326 -8.40 -26.41 18.46
CA LYS A 326 -8.69 -27.19 19.68
C LYS A 326 -8.28 -26.44 20.96
N GLU A 327 -7.23 -25.66 20.90
CA GLU A 327 -6.73 -24.82 21.99
C GLU A 327 -6.33 -23.44 21.43
N ALA A 328 -6.56 -22.39 22.22
CA ALA A 328 -6.16 -21.04 21.87
C ALA A 328 -5.77 -20.24 23.13
N THR A 329 -4.68 -19.51 23.05
CA THR A 329 -4.32 -18.45 24.01
C THR A 329 -4.40 -17.12 23.30
N ILE A 330 -5.26 -16.22 23.79
CA ILE A 330 -5.51 -14.93 23.18
C ILE A 330 -4.92 -13.86 24.07
N LEU A 331 -3.96 -13.11 23.55
CA LEU A 331 -3.31 -12.01 24.24
C LEU A 331 -4.04 -10.71 23.91
N ILE A 332 -4.50 -10.01 24.94
CA ILE A 332 -5.15 -8.71 24.83
C ILE A 332 -4.12 -7.63 25.17
N ASP A 333 -3.79 -6.82 24.17
CA ASP A 333 -2.92 -5.66 24.31
C ASP A 333 -3.64 -4.40 23.83
N LEU A 334 -4.09 -3.58 24.77
CA LEU A 334 -4.78 -2.32 24.48
C LEU A 334 -3.83 -1.15 24.20
N SER A 335 -2.53 -1.30 24.42
CA SER A 335 -1.53 -0.24 24.20
C SER A 335 -1.44 0.22 22.75
N GLN A 336 -1.76 -0.66 21.82
CA GLN A 336 -1.78 -0.37 20.37
C GLN A 336 -3.00 0.45 19.93
N ILE A 337 -4.01 0.61 20.79
CA ILE A 337 -5.31 1.21 20.46
C ILE A 337 -5.39 2.67 20.91
N THR A 338 -4.53 3.08 21.86
CA THR A 338 -4.57 4.42 22.49
C THR A 338 -3.81 5.51 21.72
N ASP A 339 -2.97 5.17 20.76
CA ASP A 339 -2.07 6.14 20.09
C ASP A 339 -2.74 7.02 19.01
N LYS A 340 -4.06 6.90 18.79
CA LYS A 340 -4.84 7.78 17.91
C LYS A 340 -5.66 8.84 18.68
N LYS A 341 -5.07 9.54 19.65
CA LYS A 341 -5.60 10.84 20.06
C LYS A 341 -4.99 11.92 19.17
N GLU A 342 -5.75 12.34 18.17
CA GLU A 342 -5.57 13.63 17.52
C GLU A 342 -5.46 14.72 18.59
N GLY A 343 -4.33 15.44 18.57
CA GLY A 343 -4.14 16.61 19.40
C GLY A 343 -5.19 17.66 19.05
N LYS A 344 -6.18 17.83 19.89
CA LYS A 344 -6.90 19.08 19.98
C LYS A 344 -6.01 20.03 20.79
N ASP A 345 -5.34 20.93 20.10
CA ASP A 345 -4.75 22.11 20.68
C ASP A 345 -5.87 22.90 21.36
N GLU A 346 -5.93 22.85 22.69
CA GLU A 346 -6.64 23.85 23.50
C GLU A 346 -5.85 25.17 23.39
N GLN A 347 -6.29 26.03 22.48
CA GLN A 347 -5.97 27.44 22.58
C GLN A 347 -6.69 28.01 23.82
N THR A 348 -5.93 28.23 24.87
CA THR A 348 -6.31 29.11 25.96
C THR A 348 -6.49 30.53 25.42
N VAL A 349 -7.73 30.96 25.32
CA VAL A 349 -8.06 32.36 25.06
C VAL A 349 -8.13 33.05 26.41
N ASP A 350 -7.14 33.90 26.68
CA ASP A 350 -7.17 34.88 27.75
C ASP A 350 -8.35 35.84 27.54
N LYS A 351 -9.21 35.93 28.56
CA LYS A 351 -10.24 36.96 28.70
C LYS A 351 -9.59 38.21 29.21
N ASP A 352 -9.68 39.28 28.45
CA ASP A 352 -9.80 40.61 29.01
C ASP A 352 -10.88 41.39 28.28
N SER A 353 -11.71 41.97 29.16
CA SER A 353 -12.88 42.83 29.04
C SER A 353 -12.76 43.95 27.98
N ASP A 354 -13.87 44.25 27.25
CA ASP A 354 -14.56 45.52 27.46
C ASP A 354 -15.91 45.53 26.72
N GLU A 355 -16.86 46.08 27.46
CA GLU A 355 -18.27 46.37 27.30
C GLU A 355 -18.56 47.33 26.14
N HIS A 356 -19.51 47.03 25.22
CA HIS A 356 -20.45 48.03 24.66
C HIS A 356 -21.56 47.33 23.82
N THR A 357 -22.77 47.39 24.35
CA THR A 357 -24.04 47.35 23.61
C THR A 357 -24.36 48.73 23.02
N PRO A 358 -25.15 48.91 21.91
CA PRO A 358 -26.56 48.66 21.90
C PRO A 358 -27.27 48.27 20.58
N VAL A 359 -28.32 47.45 20.70
CA VAL A 359 -29.73 47.48 20.19
C VAL A 359 -30.06 47.88 18.72
N PRO A 360 -31.09 47.19 18.11
CA PRO A 360 -31.36 47.10 16.67
C PRO A 360 -32.38 48.09 16.11
N PRO A 361 -32.74 48.03 14.82
CA PRO A 361 -34.15 47.78 14.51
C PRO A 361 -34.50 46.97 13.25
N ASP A 362 -35.55 46.21 13.41
CA ASP A 362 -36.78 46.02 12.60
C ASP A 362 -36.75 45.65 11.12
N SER A 363 -37.36 44.47 10.92
CA SER A 363 -38.60 44.19 10.13
C SER A 363 -38.57 44.40 8.60
N HIS A 364 -38.89 43.35 7.85
CA HIS A 364 -40.14 43.23 7.10
C HIS A 364 -40.34 41.84 6.49
N THR A 365 -41.46 41.30 6.82
CA THR A 365 -42.36 40.34 6.22
C THR A 365 -42.35 40.40 4.67
N ASP A 366 -42.40 39.21 4.01
CA ASP A 366 -43.54 38.88 3.15
C ASP A 366 -43.60 37.41 2.78
N THR A 367 -44.74 36.91 2.98
CA THR A 367 -45.38 35.63 2.70
C THR A 367 -45.59 35.44 1.20
N HIS A 368 -45.33 34.25 0.64
CA HIS A 368 -46.22 33.66 -0.35
C HIS A 368 -46.19 32.13 -0.37
N THR A 369 -47.28 31.57 0.03
CA THR A 369 -47.84 30.26 -0.21
C THR A 369 -47.88 29.92 -1.71
N ASN A 370 -47.53 28.69 -2.13
CA ASN A 370 -48.47 27.90 -2.93
C ASN A 370 -48.15 26.40 -2.91
N THR A 371 -49.18 25.66 -2.71
CA THR A 371 -49.49 24.23 -2.79
C THR A 371 -49.28 23.63 -4.20
N ASN A 372 -48.77 22.39 -4.35
CA ASN A 372 -49.60 21.23 -4.72
C ASN A 372 -48.79 19.95 -4.98
N SER A 373 -49.33 18.84 -4.45
CA SER A 373 -49.45 17.46 -4.95
C SER A 373 -48.22 16.79 -5.57
N GLY A 374 -47.59 15.80 -4.97
CA GLY A 374 -48.12 14.42 -4.84
C GLY A 374 -47.59 13.53 -5.95
N GLU A 375 -46.64 12.65 -5.61
CA GLU A 375 -46.53 11.31 -6.17
C GLU A 375 -45.41 10.54 -5.45
N ASP A 376 -45.78 9.41 -4.87
CA ASP A 376 -44.93 8.44 -4.20
C ASP A 376 -43.98 7.80 -5.19
N ILE A 377 -42.68 7.85 -4.90
CA ILE A 377 -41.68 6.92 -5.47
C ILE A 377 -40.89 6.32 -4.32
N GLU A 378 -41.14 5.05 -4.10
CA GLU A 378 -40.34 4.18 -3.24
C GLU A 378 -38.84 4.31 -3.59
N LYS A 379 -38.05 4.78 -2.65
CA LYS A 379 -36.58 4.68 -2.73
C LYS A 379 -36.16 3.41 -2.02
N ASP A 380 -35.71 2.48 -2.86
CA ASP A 380 -34.98 1.31 -2.49
C ASP A 380 -33.60 1.76 -1.88
N ASP A 381 -33.51 1.66 -0.56
CA ASP A 381 -32.27 1.94 0.20
C ASP A 381 -31.34 0.73 0.08
N THR A 382 -30.58 0.65 -1.00
CA THR A 382 -29.35 -0.17 -1.03
C THR A 382 -28.22 0.60 -0.37
N SER A 383 -28.14 0.51 0.94
CA SER A 383 -26.95 0.92 1.68
C SER A 383 -25.79 -0.01 1.33
N THR A 384 -24.89 0.48 0.49
CA THR A 384 -23.56 -0.09 0.29
C THR A 384 -22.79 0.16 1.58
N GLU A 385 -22.75 -0.84 2.48
CA GLU A 385 -21.81 -0.83 3.59
C GLU A 385 -20.39 -0.93 3.01
N SER A 386 -19.67 0.18 3.06
CA SER A 386 -18.25 0.24 2.81
C SER A 386 -17.53 -0.68 3.80
N ASN A 387 -16.82 -1.68 3.30
CA ASN A 387 -15.88 -2.49 4.06
C ASN A 387 -14.77 -1.58 4.59
N THR A 388 -14.91 -1.16 5.82
CA THR A 388 -13.82 -0.49 6.56
C THR A 388 -12.78 -1.54 6.88
N LEU A 389 -11.60 -1.41 6.30
CA LEU A 389 -10.39 -2.13 6.68
C LEU A 389 -10.14 -1.91 8.17
N ILE A 390 -10.15 -2.99 8.95
CA ILE A 390 -9.83 -2.96 10.36
C ILE A 390 -8.30 -3.10 10.46
N ASP A 391 -7.61 -1.98 10.56
CA ASP A 391 -6.20 -1.90 10.98
C ASP A 391 -6.10 -1.97 12.50
N ASP A 392 -6.44 -3.11 13.10
CA ASP A 392 -6.12 -3.35 14.52
C ASP A 392 -5.91 -4.86 14.73
N VAL A 393 -4.65 -5.22 14.87
CA VAL A 393 -4.17 -6.60 14.99
C VAL A 393 -4.34 -7.09 16.41
N VAL A 394 -5.18 -8.11 16.58
CA VAL A 394 -5.08 -9.01 17.73
C VAL A 394 -4.15 -10.15 17.32
N ASP A 395 -2.94 -10.19 17.89
CA ASP A 395 -2.01 -11.31 17.70
C ASP A 395 -2.60 -12.59 18.33
N VAL A 396 -3.13 -13.46 17.47
CA VAL A 396 -3.56 -14.81 17.87
C VAL A 396 -2.38 -15.75 17.72
N LEU A 397 -1.65 -15.96 18.80
CA LEU A 397 -0.62 -17.01 18.87
C LEU A 397 -1.31 -18.36 19.07
N THR A 398 -1.57 -19.08 17.98
CA THR A 398 -1.96 -20.48 18.05
C THR A 398 -0.70 -21.33 18.20
N SER A 399 -0.41 -21.83 19.41
CA SER A 399 0.58 -22.90 19.58
C SER A 399 -0.04 -24.20 19.09
N GLY A 400 0.25 -24.56 17.83
CA GLY A 400 0.00 -25.90 17.34
C GLY A 400 1.02 -26.85 17.96
N GLY A 401 0.59 -27.70 18.86
CA GLY A 401 1.36 -28.89 19.25
C GLY A 401 1.03 -30.01 18.27
N ASP A 402 2.07 -30.69 17.79
CA ASP A 402 2.00 -31.94 17.02
C ASP A 402 1.25 -33.05 17.73
#